data_37c848e0ceb80b2af3fe2f62ac94607d
#
_entry.id   37c848e0ceb80b2af3fe2f62ac94607d
#
_cell.length_a   1.000
_cell.length_b   1.000
_cell.length_c   1.000
_cell.angle_alpha   90.00
_cell.angle_beta   90.00
_cell.angle_gamma   90.00
#
_symmetry.space_group_name_H-M   'P 1'
#
loop_
_entity.id
_entity.type
_entity.pdbx_description
1 polymer ?
#
loop_
_entity_poly.entity_id
_entity_poly.type
_entity_poly.pdbx_seq_one_letter_code
_entity_poly.pdbx_strand_id
1 'polypeptide(L)'
;QQKEAQRNQSGVFNGVKYIFANKDTKMLIISHIIFDSAMPAIALYFESSMHRAGMSTSEITKALFMVPVIYATITFLSGFIADKFGRKATVTGFSITCIVGYSLFVAGILLGWNPYLIGSFAGLYQGSYWIGRDYMNVMMTEKVPTDIRASVVGAEGLLVIIGLVVGYAAAVVGMIKFPIWWVCLAISVVAVGVAAVMFTAQVKETKGVSLDEIE
;
A
#
# COMPACT_ATOMS: atom_id res chain seq x y z
N GLN A 1 5.65 37.93 15.68
CA GLN A 1 5.84 36.83 16.64
C GLN A 1 4.96 35.60 16.29
N GLN A 2 3.62 35.74 16.12
CA GLN A 2 2.77 34.58 15.73
C GLN A 2 3.09 34.01 14.34
N LYS A 3 3.36 34.86 13.33
CA LYS A 3 3.78 34.40 11.99
C LYS A 3 5.17 33.77 11.96
N GLU A 4 6.07 34.20 12.86
CA GLU A 4 7.39 33.59 13.01
C GLU A 4 7.33 32.25 13.76
N ALA A 5 6.47 32.12 14.76
CA ALA A 5 6.19 30.86 15.45
C ALA A 5 5.56 29.83 14.49
N GLN A 6 4.58 30.22 13.67
CA GLN A 6 4.01 29.39 12.64
C GLN A 6 5.03 28.99 11.56
N ARG A 7 5.90 29.91 11.14
CA ARG A 7 6.96 29.64 10.16
C ARG A 7 8.03 28.69 10.70
N ASN A 8 8.31 28.72 12.01
CA ASN A 8 9.23 27.78 12.66
C ASN A 8 8.60 26.38 12.89
N GLN A 9 7.27 26.26 12.90
CA GLN A 9 6.55 24.99 12.95
C GLN A 9 6.29 24.38 11.56
N SER A 10 6.32 25.19 10.51
CA SER A 10 6.08 24.77 9.13
C SER A 10 7.38 24.34 8.43
N GLY A 11 7.80 23.10 8.62
CA GLY A 11 8.91 22.52 7.87
C GLY A 11 8.87 21.01 7.89
N VAL A 12 9.24 20.38 6.78
CA VAL A 12 9.26 18.91 6.65
C VAL A 12 10.09 18.26 7.76
N PHE A 13 11.17 18.88 8.21
CA PHE A 13 11.99 18.42 9.34
C PHE A 13 11.21 18.34 10.65
N ASN A 14 10.32 19.30 10.91
CA ASN A 14 9.45 19.26 12.08
C ASN A 14 8.43 18.13 11.98
N GLY A 15 7.91 17.86 10.77
CA GLY A 15 7.08 16.69 10.50
C GLY A 15 7.81 15.38 10.78
N VAL A 16 9.04 15.23 10.31
CA VAL A 16 9.88 14.06 10.61
C VAL A 16 10.09 13.90 12.12
N LYS A 17 10.48 14.99 12.80
CA LYS A 17 10.69 14.97 14.26
C LYS A 17 9.43 14.54 15.00
N TYR A 18 8.27 15.07 14.62
CA TYR A 18 6.99 14.69 15.22
C TYR A 18 6.66 13.20 15.01
N ILE A 19 6.80 12.69 13.78
CA ILE A 19 6.54 11.29 13.44
C ILE A 19 7.35 10.35 14.33
N PHE A 20 8.65 10.64 14.52
CA PHE A 20 9.53 9.77 15.29
C PHE A 20 9.46 9.99 16.81
N ALA A 21 8.95 11.12 17.28
CA ALA A 21 8.74 11.39 18.69
C ALA A 21 7.54 10.60 19.27
N ASN A 22 6.52 10.35 18.47
CA ASN A 22 5.32 9.63 18.87
C ASN A 22 5.38 8.16 18.46
N LYS A 23 5.15 7.25 19.39
CA LYS A 23 5.22 5.80 19.13
C LYS A 23 4.23 5.37 18.05
N ASP A 24 3.02 5.91 18.06
CA ASP A 24 1.94 5.48 17.15
C ASP A 24 2.19 5.92 15.70
N THR A 25 2.54 7.19 15.48
CA THR A 25 2.92 7.71 14.15
C THR A 25 4.21 7.10 13.64
N LYS A 26 5.19 6.83 14.54
CA LYS A 26 6.42 6.12 14.21
C LYS A 26 6.16 4.70 13.72
N MET A 27 5.28 3.96 14.37
CA MET A 27 4.96 2.59 13.95
C MET A 27 4.14 2.58 12.66
N LEU A 28 3.27 3.58 12.48
CA LEU A 28 2.52 3.75 11.24
C LEU A 28 3.47 4.02 10.06
N ILE A 29 4.40 4.97 10.17
CA ILE A 29 5.33 5.27 9.06
C ILE A 29 6.26 4.10 8.74
N ILE A 30 6.76 3.39 9.74
CA ILE A 30 7.61 2.21 9.51
C ILE A 30 6.83 1.13 8.76
N SER A 31 5.59 0.85 9.18
CA SER A 31 4.72 -0.10 8.48
C SER A 31 4.44 0.37 7.05
N HIS A 32 4.22 1.66 6.83
CA HIS A 32 3.96 2.24 5.51
C HIS A 32 5.19 2.14 4.58
N ILE A 33 6.39 2.43 5.08
CA ILE A 33 7.64 2.27 4.31
C ILE A 33 7.83 0.82 3.86
N ILE A 34 7.60 -0.15 4.76
CA ILE A 34 7.69 -1.58 4.42
C ILE A 34 6.61 -1.95 3.40
N PHE A 35 5.40 -1.45 3.58
CA PHE A 35 4.28 -1.68 2.66
C PHE A 35 4.58 -1.15 1.25
N ASP A 36 5.10 0.07 1.15
CA ASP A 36 5.44 0.71 -0.12
C ASP A 36 6.63 0.03 -0.83
N SER A 37 7.45 -0.74 -0.14
CA SER A 37 8.49 -1.55 -0.79
C SER A 37 7.92 -2.65 -1.71
N ALA A 38 6.66 -3.02 -1.56
CA ALA A 38 5.97 -3.96 -2.44
C ALA A 38 5.49 -3.32 -3.76
N MET A 39 5.31 -1.99 -3.81
CA MET A 39 4.68 -1.28 -4.91
C MET A 39 5.28 -1.58 -6.29
N PRO A 40 6.62 -1.57 -6.47
CA PRO A 40 7.19 -1.77 -7.81
C PRO A 40 6.81 -3.12 -8.42
N ALA A 41 6.82 -4.18 -7.63
CA ALA A 41 6.44 -5.49 -8.11
C ALA A 41 4.92 -5.59 -8.35
N ILE A 42 4.11 -5.01 -7.46
CA ILE A 42 2.65 -5.06 -7.57
C ILE A 42 2.14 -4.25 -8.76
N ALA A 43 2.66 -3.03 -8.94
CA ALA A 43 2.11 -2.11 -9.94
C ALA A 43 2.76 -2.22 -11.33
N LEU A 44 4.04 -2.60 -11.41
CA LEU A 44 4.79 -2.51 -12.67
C LEU A 44 5.04 -3.87 -13.34
N TYR A 45 5.11 -4.96 -12.57
CA TYR A 45 5.56 -6.24 -13.12
C TYR A 45 4.43 -7.22 -13.42
N PHE A 46 3.18 -6.90 -13.14
CA PHE A 46 2.07 -7.86 -13.35
C PHE A 46 1.88 -8.20 -14.83
N GLU A 47 1.91 -7.20 -15.73
CA GLU A 47 1.82 -7.40 -17.17
C GLU A 47 3.04 -8.16 -17.69
N SER A 48 4.24 -7.73 -17.30
CA SER A 48 5.49 -8.40 -17.63
C SER A 48 5.53 -9.86 -17.16
N SER A 49 4.85 -10.17 -16.05
CA SER A 49 4.73 -11.54 -15.53
C SER A 49 3.87 -12.41 -16.43
N MET A 50 2.77 -11.89 -16.96
CA MET A 50 1.92 -12.58 -17.92
C MET A 50 2.66 -12.90 -19.23
N HIS A 51 3.44 -11.93 -19.75
CA HIS A 51 4.31 -12.15 -20.91
C HIS A 51 5.36 -13.24 -20.65
N ARG A 52 6.03 -13.19 -19.50
CA ARG A 52 7.05 -14.18 -19.11
C ARG A 52 6.46 -15.58 -18.89
N ALA A 53 5.19 -15.65 -18.52
CA ALA A 53 4.46 -16.91 -18.39
C ALA A 53 3.99 -17.48 -19.75
N GLY A 54 4.25 -16.79 -20.86
CA GLY A 54 3.92 -17.25 -22.19
C GLY A 54 2.49 -16.95 -22.65
N MET A 55 1.77 -16.07 -21.95
CA MET A 55 0.43 -15.65 -22.39
C MET A 55 0.52 -14.83 -23.67
N SER A 56 -0.39 -15.08 -24.60
CA SER A 56 -0.51 -14.33 -25.84
C SER A 56 -0.97 -12.89 -25.59
N THR A 57 -0.65 -11.97 -26.51
CA THR A 57 -1.10 -10.57 -26.43
C THR A 57 -2.62 -10.46 -26.30
N SER A 58 -3.39 -11.31 -26.99
CA SER A 58 -4.85 -11.33 -26.88
C SER A 58 -5.33 -11.71 -25.49
N GLU A 59 -4.71 -12.71 -24.85
CA GLU A 59 -5.03 -13.12 -23.47
C GLU A 59 -4.69 -12.05 -22.46
N ILE A 60 -3.52 -11.41 -22.61
CA ILE A 60 -3.08 -10.31 -21.75
C ILE A 60 -4.05 -9.13 -21.89
N THR A 61 -4.47 -8.76 -23.09
CA THR A 61 -5.47 -7.70 -23.31
C THR A 61 -6.79 -7.97 -22.58
N LYS A 62 -7.27 -9.23 -22.63
CA LYS A 62 -8.48 -9.63 -21.89
C LYS A 62 -8.29 -9.54 -20.38
N ALA A 63 -7.13 -9.94 -19.88
CA ALA A 63 -6.80 -9.81 -18.47
C ALA A 63 -6.73 -8.34 -18.04
N LEU A 64 -6.01 -7.51 -18.80
CA LEU A 64 -5.86 -6.07 -18.53
C LEU A 64 -7.21 -5.33 -18.51
N PHE A 65 -8.18 -5.75 -19.30
CA PHE A 65 -9.51 -5.17 -19.29
C PHE A 65 -10.21 -5.31 -17.93
N MET A 66 -10.02 -6.44 -17.24
CA MET A 66 -10.65 -6.71 -15.94
C MET A 66 -10.00 -5.95 -14.77
N VAL A 67 -8.73 -5.58 -14.90
CA VAL A 67 -7.98 -4.90 -13.83
C VAL A 67 -8.69 -3.61 -13.35
N PRO A 68 -8.98 -2.62 -14.22
CA PRO A 68 -9.63 -1.39 -13.78
C PRO A 68 -11.08 -1.63 -13.31
N VAL A 69 -11.78 -2.62 -13.84
CA VAL A 69 -13.16 -2.94 -13.43
C VAL A 69 -13.19 -3.39 -11.97
N ILE A 70 -12.34 -4.35 -11.62
CA ILE A 70 -12.27 -4.86 -10.25
C ILE A 70 -11.68 -3.82 -9.31
N TYR A 71 -10.61 -3.14 -9.73
CA TYR A 71 -10.00 -2.05 -8.97
C TYR A 71 -11.02 -0.98 -8.58
N ALA A 72 -11.76 -0.44 -9.55
CA ALA A 72 -12.78 0.59 -9.30
C ALA A 72 -13.88 0.09 -8.36
N THR A 73 -14.34 -1.15 -8.55
CA THR A 73 -15.39 -1.75 -7.73
C THR A 73 -14.97 -1.84 -6.25
N ILE A 74 -13.79 -2.39 -5.97
CA ILE A 74 -13.35 -2.54 -4.57
C ILE A 74 -12.97 -1.20 -3.93
N THR A 75 -12.45 -0.25 -4.72
CA THR A 75 -12.17 1.11 -4.24
C THR A 75 -13.46 1.82 -3.83
N PHE A 76 -14.51 1.72 -4.64
CA PHE A 76 -15.81 2.26 -4.28
C PHE A 76 -16.36 1.63 -2.98
N LEU A 77 -16.24 0.31 -2.83
CA LEU A 77 -16.72 -0.40 -1.65
C LEU A 77 -15.87 -0.12 -0.40
N SER A 78 -14.60 0.23 -0.56
CA SER A 78 -13.68 0.45 0.55
C SER A 78 -14.12 1.58 1.49
N GLY A 79 -14.75 2.63 0.95
CA GLY A 79 -15.31 3.73 1.75
C GLY A 79 -16.35 3.22 2.76
N PHE A 80 -17.31 2.43 2.30
CA PHE A 80 -18.33 1.85 3.18
C PHE A 80 -17.74 0.90 4.23
N ILE A 81 -16.71 0.15 3.86
CA ILE A 81 -15.99 -0.76 4.77
C ILE A 81 -15.28 0.06 5.85
N ALA A 82 -14.58 1.12 5.47
CA ALA A 82 -13.85 1.96 6.41
C ALA A 82 -14.77 2.71 7.38
N ASP A 83 -15.91 3.17 6.89
CA ASP A 83 -16.90 3.85 7.75
C ASP A 83 -17.58 2.88 8.72
N LYS A 84 -17.79 1.63 8.30
CA LYS A 84 -18.44 0.62 9.14
C LYS A 84 -17.48 -0.03 10.14
N PHE A 85 -16.29 -0.43 9.70
CA PHE A 85 -15.36 -1.25 10.49
C PHE A 85 -14.14 -0.50 11.02
N GLY A 86 -13.90 0.71 10.56
CA GLY A 86 -12.74 1.54 10.93
C GLY A 86 -11.57 1.41 9.95
N ARG A 87 -10.64 2.36 10.08
CA ARG A 87 -9.50 2.48 9.16
C ARG A 87 -8.51 1.33 9.33
N LYS A 88 -8.23 0.96 10.58
CA LYS A 88 -7.31 -0.14 10.91
C LYS A 88 -7.80 -1.48 10.36
N ALA A 89 -9.10 -1.80 10.55
CA ALA A 89 -9.69 -3.01 10.01
C ALA A 89 -9.65 -3.02 8.47
N THR A 90 -9.85 -1.87 7.84
CA THR A 90 -9.77 -1.70 6.39
C THR A 90 -8.37 -1.99 5.87
N VAL A 91 -7.33 -1.36 6.44
CA VAL A 91 -5.93 -1.63 6.04
C VAL A 91 -5.59 -3.11 6.20
N THR A 92 -5.93 -3.70 7.34
CA THR A 92 -5.65 -5.12 7.60
C THR A 92 -6.39 -6.05 6.64
N GLY A 93 -7.68 -5.81 6.43
CA GLY A 93 -8.52 -6.62 5.53
C GLY A 93 -8.03 -6.54 4.08
N PHE A 94 -7.73 -5.35 3.58
CA PHE A 94 -7.22 -5.18 2.22
C PHE A 94 -5.79 -5.70 2.06
N SER A 95 -4.95 -5.67 3.09
CA SER A 95 -3.64 -6.34 3.05
C SER A 95 -3.79 -7.86 2.88
N ILE A 96 -4.72 -8.48 3.59
CA ILE A 96 -5.02 -9.92 3.44
C ILE A 96 -5.58 -10.18 2.03
N THR A 97 -6.52 -9.36 1.56
CA THR A 97 -7.10 -9.47 0.22
C THR A 97 -6.04 -9.30 -0.87
N CYS A 98 -5.05 -8.42 -0.68
CA CYS A 98 -3.91 -8.26 -1.57
C CYS A 98 -3.10 -9.57 -1.67
N ILE A 99 -2.78 -10.19 -0.54
CA ILE A 99 -2.02 -11.46 -0.49
C ILE A 99 -2.80 -12.59 -1.17
N VAL A 100 -4.09 -12.72 -0.87
CA VAL A 100 -4.96 -13.74 -1.48
C VAL A 100 -5.12 -13.50 -2.98
N GLY A 101 -5.42 -12.28 -3.39
CA GLY A 101 -5.57 -11.90 -4.79
C GLY A 101 -4.31 -12.18 -5.61
N TYR A 102 -3.14 -11.85 -5.03
CA TYR A 102 -1.87 -12.17 -5.65
C TYR A 102 -1.64 -13.68 -5.79
N SER A 103 -1.91 -14.44 -4.74
CA SER A 103 -1.74 -15.91 -4.77
C SER A 103 -2.64 -16.55 -5.85
N LEU A 104 -3.88 -16.07 -5.98
CA LEU A 104 -4.82 -16.52 -7.00
C LEU A 104 -4.41 -16.07 -8.41
N PHE A 105 -3.83 -14.87 -8.55
CA PHE A 105 -3.26 -14.40 -9.82
C PHE A 105 -2.13 -15.34 -10.31
N VAL A 106 -1.18 -15.65 -9.44
CA VAL A 106 -0.08 -16.58 -9.75
C VAL A 106 -0.61 -17.98 -10.08
N ALA A 107 -1.50 -18.51 -9.23
CA ALA A 107 -2.12 -19.83 -9.47
C ALA A 107 -2.89 -19.85 -10.79
N GLY A 108 -3.63 -18.80 -11.11
CA GLY A 108 -4.39 -18.67 -12.36
C GLY A 108 -3.50 -18.75 -13.60
N ILE A 109 -2.37 -18.06 -13.57
CA ILE A 109 -1.38 -18.12 -14.66
C ILE A 109 -0.79 -19.53 -14.77
N LEU A 110 -0.33 -20.12 -13.66
CA LEU A 110 0.32 -21.42 -13.65
C LEU A 110 -0.62 -22.57 -14.04
N LEU A 111 -1.91 -22.44 -13.73
CA LEU A 111 -2.94 -23.44 -14.03
C LEU A 111 -3.68 -23.15 -15.35
N GLY A 112 -3.32 -22.10 -16.07
CA GLY A 112 -3.93 -21.75 -17.36
C GLY A 112 -5.41 -21.36 -17.25
N TRP A 113 -5.80 -20.62 -16.21
CA TRP A 113 -7.18 -20.16 -16.05
C TRP A 113 -7.59 -19.17 -17.14
N ASN A 114 -8.90 -18.93 -17.23
CA ASN A 114 -9.44 -17.94 -18.16
C ASN A 114 -8.79 -16.55 -17.93
N PRO A 115 -8.31 -15.86 -18.98
CA PRO A 115 -7.64 -14.56 -18.88
C PRO A 115 -8.44 -13.49 -18.13
N TYR A 116 -9.77 -13.45 -18.28
CA TYR A 116 -10.61 -12.53 -17.53
C TYR A 116 -10.55 -12.78 -16.03
N LEU A 117 -10.48 -14.05 -15.61
CA LEU A 117 -10.36 -14.41 -14.20
C LEU A 117 -8.98 -14.04 -13.65
N ILE A 118 -7.91 -14.28 -14.42
CA ILE A 118 -6.55 -13.87 -14.08
C ILE A 118 -6.49 -12.34 -13.88
N GLY A 119 -7.08 -11.58 -14.82
CA GLY A 119 -7.16 -10.13 -14.73
C GLY A 119 -8.00 -9.65 -13.55
N SER A 120 -9.05 -10.37 -13.18
CA SER A 120 -9.85 -10.05 -11.99
C SER A 120 -9.03 -10.17 -10.71
N PHE A 121 -8.20 -11.19 -10.57
CA PHE A 121 -7.29 -11.32 -9.43
C PHE A 121 -6.16 -10.29 -9.46
N ALA A 122 -5.68 -9.91 -10.66
CA ALA A 122 -4.74 -8.81 -10.80
C ALA A 122 -5.34 -7.48 -10.31
N GLY A 123 -6.57 -7.16 -10.70
CA GLY A 123 -7.30 -5.99 -10.21
C GLY A 123 -7.56 -6.04 -8.70
N LEU A 124 -7.87 -7.22 -8.18
CA LEU A 124 -8.12 -7.44 -6.77
C LEU A 124 -6.87 -7.15 -5.92
N TYR A 125 -5.71 -7.73 -6.23
CA TYR A 125 -4.52 -7.49 -5.42
C TYR A 125 -3.97 -6.07 -5.58
N GLN A 126 -4.00 -5.51 -6.80
CA GLN A 126 -3.55 -4.13 -7.02
C GLN A 126 -4.45 -3.13 -6.30
N GLY A 127 -5.76 -3.21 -6.48
CA GLY A 127 -6.70 -2.32 -5.81
C GLY A 127 -6.63 -2.45 -4.29
N SER A 128 -6.49 -3.67 -3.78
CA SER A 128 -6.33 -3.89 -2.34
C SER A 128 -5.05 -3.27 -1.79
N TYR A 129 -3.95 -3.32 -2.54
CA TYR A 129 -2.70 -2.64 -2.18
C TYR A 129 -2.91 -1.12 -2.08
N TRP A 130 -3.46 -0.49 -3.11
CA TRP A 130 -3.68 0.95 -3.11
C TRP A 130 -4.64 1.41 -2.02
N ILE A 131 -5.72 0.67 -1.77
CA ILE A 131 -6.66 0.95 -0.68
C ILE A 131 -5.93 0.90 0.66
N GLY A 132 -5.15 -0.16 0.92
CA GLY A 132 -4.38 -0.27 2.17
C GLY A 132 -3.43 0.90 2.38
N ARG A 133 -2.71 1.29 1.34
CA ARG A 133 -1.79 2.43 1.32
C ARG A 133 -2.50 3.76 1.59
N ASP A 134 -3.59 4.02 0.90
CA ASP A 134 -4.34 5.28 1.04
C ASP A 134 -4.94 5.44 2.43
N TYR A 135 -5.43 4.35 3.03
CA TYR A 135 -5.92 4.41 4.42
C TYR A 135 -4.80 4.55 5.46
N MET A 136 -3.57 4.12 5.19
CA MET A 136 -2.41 4.46 6.04
C MET A 136 -2.15 5.98 6.02
N ASN A 137 -2.22 6.62 4.83
CA ASN A 137 -2.12 8.08 4.69
C ASN A 137 -3.26 8.81 5.44
N VAL A 138 -4.50 8.33 5.31
CA VAL A 138 -5.64 8.88 6.05
C VAL A 138 -5.41 8.81 7.55
N MET A 139 -5.00 7.65 8.06
CA MET A 139 -4.72 7.48 9.49
C MET A 139 -3.58 8.37 9.98
N MET A 140 -2.56 8.63 9.15
CA MET A 140 -1.51 9.59 9.51
C MET A 140 -2.09 10.98 9.69
N THR A 141 -2.94 11.44 8.79
CA THR A 141 -3.58 12.76 8.89
C THR A 141 -4.54 12.88 10.07
N GLU A 142 -5.25 11.79 10.41
CA GLU A 142 -6.17 11.72 11.54
C GLU A 142 -5.46 11.68 12.91
N LYS A 143 -4.17 11.35 12.96
CA LYS A 143 -3.36 11.25 14.19
C LYS A 143 -2.54 12.49 14.52
N VAL A 144 -2.65 13.54 13.72
CA VAL A 144 -1.76 14.71 13.81
C VAL A 144 -2.57 15.98 14.03
N PRO A 145 -2.17 16.83 14.99
CA PRO A 145 -2.76 18.14 15.19
C PRO A 145 -2.80 18.98 13.93
N THR A 146 -3.83 19.81 13.81
CA THR A 146 -4.12 20.57 12.58
C THR A 146 -3.00 21.54 12.20
N ASP A 147 -2.32 22.13 13.17
CA ASP A 147 -1.27 23.14 13.01
C ASP A 147 0.00 22.59 12.32
N ILE A 148 0.33 21.31 12.53
CA ILE A 148 1.53 20.66 11.95
C ILE A 148 1.20 19.61 10.90
N ARG A 149 -0.08 19.37 10.60
CA ARG A 149 -0.54 18.29 9.69
C ARG A 149 0.13 18.35 8.32
N ALA A 150 0.20 19.53 7.71
CA ALA A 150 0.83 19.71 6.40
C ALA A 150 2.33 19.34 6.43
N SER A 151 3.04 19.65 7.51
CA SER A 151 4.46 19.31 7.69
C SER A 151 4.65 17.80 7.84
N VAL A 152 3.75 17.13 8.56
CA VAL A 152 3.79 15.68 8.77
C VAL A 152 3.44 14.91 7.49
N VAL A 153 2.40 15.33 6.77
CA VAL A 153 2.05 14.72 5.46
C VAL A 153 3.17 14.88 4.45
N GLY A 154 3.81 16.06 4.40
CA GLY A 154 4.98 16.27 3.56
C GLY A 154 6.18 15.39 3.95
N ALA A 155 6.40 15.21 5.26
CA ALA A 155 7.43 14.31 5.79
C ALA A 155 7.13 12.84 5.48
N GLU A 156 5.87 12.40 5.64
CA GLU A 156 5.41 11.05 5.28
C GLU A 156 5.71 10.77 3.81
N GLY A 157 5.29 11.67 2.89
CA GLY A 157 5.53 11.53 1.45
C GLY A 157 7.02 11.34 1.10
N LEU A 158 7.94 12.01 1.82
CA LEU A 158 9.38 11.80 1.63
C LEU A 158 9.88 10.47 2.23
N LEU A 159 9.37 10.09 3.38
CA LEU A 159 9.82 8.87 4.06
C LEU A 159 9.38 7.61 3.33
N VAL A 160 8.18 7.57 2.76
CA VAL A 160 7.70 6.40 1.99
C VAL A 160 8.50 6.18 0.69
N ILE A 161 9.15 7.21 0.15
CA ILE A 161 10.07 7.07 -1.00
C ILE A 161 11.20 6.08 -0.68
N ILE A 162 11.62 5.99 0.58
CA ILE A 162 12.64 5.02 1.02
C ILE A 162 12.16 3.59 0.72
N GLY A 163 10.90 3.29 1.05
CA GLY A 163 10.28 2.00 0.73
C GLY A 163 10.26 1.73 -0.78
N LEU A 164 9.84 2.71 -1.57
CA LEU A 164 9.84 2.61 -3.03
C LEU A 164 11.23 2.31 -3.59
N VAL A 165 12.25 3.06 -3.18
CA VAL A 165 13.65 2.87 -3.65
C VAL A 165 14.14 1.46 -3.30
N VAL A 166 13.93 1.02 -2.07
CA VAL A 166 14.29 -0.34 -1.64
C VAL A 166 13.53 -1.39 -2.46
N GLY A 167 12.24 -1.18 -2.69
CA GLY A 167 11.40 -2.06 -3.49
C GLY A 167 11.85 -2.16 -4.94
N TYR A 168 12.18 -1.04 -5.58
CA TYR A 168 12.74 -1.03 -6.93
C TYR A 168 14.07 -1.76 -7.01
N ALA A 169 14.99 -1.50 -6.08
CA ALA A 169 16.27 -2.18 -6.04
C ALA A 169 16.09 -3.70 -5.84
N ALA A 170 15.22 -4.11 -4.92
CA ALA A 170 14.91 -5.51 -4.68
C ALA A 170 14.24 -6.17 -5.90
N ALA A 171 13.32 -5.49 -6.56
CA ALA A 171 12.64 -6.01 -7.75
C ALA A 171 13.62 -6.20 -8.92
N VAL A 172 14.50 -5.22 -9.19
CA VAL A 172 15.52 -5.32 -10.26
C VAL A 172 16.50 -6.46 -9.97
N VAL A 173 17.04 -6.54 -8.75
CA VAL A 173 17.95 -7.63 -8.37
C VAL A 173 17.24 -8.98 -8.44
N GLY A 174 16.00 -9.05 -7.98
CA GLY A 174 15.19 -10.26 -8.02
C GLY A 174 14.97 -10.75 -9.46
N MET A 175 14.62 -9.86 -10.37
CA MET A 175 14.39 -10.20 -11.78
C MET A 175 15.67 -10.66 -12.50
N ILE A 176 16.84 -10.20 -12.11
CA ILE A 176 18.13 -10.61 -12.66
C ILE A 176 18.57 -11.97 -12.07
N LYS A 177 18.40 -12.16 -10.77
CA LYS A 177 18.91 -13.32 -10.04
C LYS A 177 17.99 -14.53 -10.09
N PHE A 178 16.67 -14.33 -10.15
CA PHE A 178 15.69 -15.39 -10.12
C PHE A 178 15.03 -15.55 -11.50
N PRO A 179 15.25 -16.68 -12.19
CA PRO A 179 14.63 -16.94 -13.50
C PRO A 179 13.11 -17.15 -13.38
N ILE A 180 12.62 -17.44 -12.19
CA ILE A 180 11.22 -17.71 -11.91
C ILE A 180 10.51 -16.38 -11.60
N TRP A 181 9.72 -15.88 -12.54
CA TRP A 181 9.08 -14.57 -12.50
C TRP A 181 8.19 -14.32 -11.26
N TRP A 182 7.49 -15.35 -10.78
CA TRP A 182 6.59 -15.22 -9.63
C TRP A 182 7.30 -15.10 -8.28
N VAL A 183 8.57 -15.52 -8.17
CA VAL A 183 9.34 -15.42 -6.92
C VAL A 183 9.63 -13.97 -6.58
N CYS A 184 9.97 -13.14 -7.57
CA CYS A 184 10.21 -11.71 -7.33
C CYS A 184 8.96 -10.99 -6.81
N LEU A 185 7.80 -11.39 -7.34
CA LEU A 185 6.52 -10.88 -6.89
C LEU A 185 6.14 -11.41 -5.50
N ALA A 186 6.42 -12.69 -5.20
CA ALA A 186 6.14 -13.28 -3.90
C ALA A 186 6.88 -12.58 -2.76
N ILE A 187 8.14 -12.18 -2.97
CA ILE A 187 8.92 -11.41 -1.98
C ILE A 187 8.21 -10.11 -1.62
N SER A 188 7.62 -9.44 -2.60
CA SER A 188 6.89 -8.18 -2.36
C SER A 188 5.60 -8.39 -1.57
N VAL A 189 4.92 -9.51 -1.78
CA VAL A 189 3.74 -9.88 -1.00
C VAL A 189 4.09 -10.20 0.45
N VAL A 190 5.29 -10.76 0.70
CA VAL A 190 5.81 -10.93 2.07
C VAL A 190 5.98 -9.57 2.75
N ALA A 191 6.46 -8.54 2.03
CA ALA A 191 6.56 -7.19 2.59
C ALA A 191 5.19 -6.63 3.00
N VAL A 192 4.14 -6.83 2.19
CA VAL A 192 2.76 -6.48 2.56
C VAL A 192 2.32 -7.21 3.83
N GLY A 193 2.62 -8.50 3.94
CA GLY A 193 2.28 -9.31 5.11
C GLY A 193 2.97 -8.83 6.38
N VAL A 194 4.27 -8.57 6.32
CA VAL A 194 5.06 -8.04 7.45
C VAL A 194 4.54 -6.67 7.87
N ALA A 195 4.31 -5.76 6.91
CA ALA A 195 3.75 -4.45 7.18
C ALA A 195 2.37 -4.54 7.84
N ALA A 196 1.49 -5.41 7.35
CA ALA A 196 0.15 -5.62 7.90
C ALA A 196 0.19 -6.14 9.35
N VAL A 197 1.07 -7.08 9.66
CA VAL A 197 1.25 -7.60 11.03
C VAL A 197 1.75 -6.50 11.96
N MET A 198 2.79 -5.76 11.56
CA MET A 198 3.32 -4.65 12.36
C MET A 198 2.27 -3.57 12.58
N PHE A 199 1.58 -3.17 11.52
CA PHE A 199 0.52 -2.17 11.55
C PHE A 199 -0.60 -2.61 12.51
N THR A 200 -1.12 -3.83 12.34
CA THR A 200 -2.22 -4.34 13.16
C THR A 200 -1.83 -4.48 14.63
N ALA A 201 -0.60 -4.87 14.93
CA ALA A 201 -0.13 -5.05 16.29
C ALA A 201 0.18 -3.72 17.01
N GLN A 202 0.65 -2.69 16.31
CA GLN A 202 1.25 -1.52 16.93
C GLN A 202 0.47 -0.22 16.71
N VAL A 203 -0.31 -0.09 15.63
CA VAL A 203 -1.05 1.14 15.31
C VAL A 203 -2.45 1.09 15.90
N LYS A 204 -2.86 2.19 16.56
CA LYS A 204 -4.21 2.33 17.13
C LYS A 204 -5.21 2.76 16.07
N GLU A 205 -6.48 2.36 16.25
CA GLU A 205 -7.62 2.81 15.44
C GLU A 205 -7.82 4.33 15.56
N THR A 206 -8.25 4.97 14.48
CA THR A 206 -8.55 6.41 14.43
C THR A 206 -10.04 6.71 14.33
N LYS A 207 -10.86 5.70 13.99
CA LYS A 207 -12.30 5.88 13.88
C LYS A 207 -12.91 6.36 15.18
N GLY A 208 -13.62 7.52 15.13
CA GLY A 208 -14.34 8.07 16.26
C GLY A 208 -13.49 8.84 17.28
N VAL A 209 -12.19 9.03 17.01
CA VAL A 209 -11.34 9.93 17.80
C VAL A 209 -11.63 11.36 17.37
N SER A 210 -12.01 12.23 18.31
CA SER A 210 -12.20 13.64 18.02
C SER A 210 -10.85 14.33 17.82
N LEU A 211 -10.81 15.32 16.92
CA LEU A 211 -9.58 16.10 16.69
C LEU A 211 -9.13 16.85 17.95
N ASP A 212 -10.09 17.21 18.82
CA ASP A 212 -9.82 17.89 20.10
C ASP A 212 -9.10 17.00 21.13
N GLU A 213 -9.11 15.67 20.93
CA GLU A 213 -8.38 14.73 21.80
C GLU A 213 -6.90 14.52 21.36
N ILE A 214 -6.51 15.13 20.23
CA ILE A 214 -5.16 15.01 19.64
C ILE A 214 -4.33 16.28 19.98
N GLU A 215 -4.99 17.37 20.39
CA GLU A 215 -4.36 18.58 20.91
C GLU A 215 -3.95 18.37 22.40
#